data_468dbeb262c7bc1eea776dc54ae967ef
#
_entry.id   468dbeb262c7bc1eea776dc54ae967ef
#
_cell.length_a   1.000
_cell.length_b   1.000
_cell.length_c   1.000
_cell.angle_alpha   90.00
_cell.angle_beta   90.00
_cell.angle_gamma   90.00
#
_symmetry.space_group_name_H-M   'P 1'
#
loop_
_entity.id
_entity.type
_entity.pdbx_description
1 polymer ?
#
loop_
_entity_poly.entity_id
_entity_poly.type
_entity_poly.pdbx_seq_one_letter_code
_entity_poly.pdbx_strand_id
1 'polypeptide(L)'
;MNSSSQEKKNRKFSSVFIYSSIIAAIVVIIGAVWPEKFDSVTNTAKMWITNNLGWYYLILTTVIVFFCIFLIFSPIGKLKLGKPNDKPEFNTISWFAMLFSAGMGIGLVFYGAAEPMAHFAAPPTADPETTKAYTESLRSTFFHWGFHAWAIYGVVALALAYSQFRKGEPGLISRTLRPLLGDKVEGPIGTLIDVLSVFATLVGVAVSLGMGALQINGGLHYLFDVPNNTFVQGIIIVIVTILFITSAWSGLSKGIQYLSNLNIGLGTVLMICLLYTSPSPRDRT
;
A
#
# COMPACT_ATOMS: atom_id res chain seq x y z
N MET A 1 0.63 -4.19 54.28
CA MET A 1 1.96 -3.81 53.81
C MET A 1 2.47 -4.93 52.93
N ASN A 2 2.34 -4.81 51.60
CA ASN A 2 3.11 -5.59 50.67
C ASN A 2 3.23 -4.75 49.41
N SER A 3 4.39 -4.16 49.29
CA SER A 3 4.83 -3.34 48.17
C SER A 3 4.92 -4.19 46.92
N SER A 4 4.06 -3.94 45.96
CA SER A 4 4.21 -4.42 44.62
C SER A 4 5.45 -3.78 43.99
N SER A 5 6.53 -4.53 43.98
CA SER A 5 7.67 -4.25 43.12
C SER A 5 7.21 -4.37 41.65
N GLN A 6 6.81 -3.26 41.08
CA GLN A 6 6.69 -3.13 39.64
C GLN A 6 8.10 -3.27 39.04
N GLU A 7 8.45 -4.47 38.61
CA GLU A 7 9.57 -4.67 37.71
C GLU A 7 9.40 -3.73 36.53
N LYS A 8 10.21 -2.71 36.44
CA LYS A 8 10.46 -1.93 35.22
C LYS A 8 10.99 -2.92 34.19
N LYS A 9 10.05 -3.50 33.40
CA LYS A 9 10.38 -4.34 32.26
C LYS A 9 11.19 -3.46 31.31
N ASN A 10 12.53 -3.61 31.32
CA ASN A 10 13.42 -2.99 30.33
C ASN A 10 12.84 -3.29 28.96
N ARG A 11 12.31 -2.29 28.27
CA ARG A 11 11.83 -2.41 26.89
C ARG A 11 13.04 -2.61 26.01
N LYS A 12 13.51 -3.86 25.92
CA LYS A 12 14.47 -4.24 24.86
C LYS A 12 13.73 -4.13 23.52
N PHE A 13 14.32 -3.39 22.60
CA PHE A 13 13.83 -3.35 21.20
C PHE A 13 13.80 -4.77 20.66
N SER A 14 12.76 -5.11 19.90
CA SER A 14 12.66 -6.43 19.27
C SER A 14 13.77 -6.60 18.22
N SER A 15 14.24 -7.83 18.02
CA SER A 15 15.23 -8.14 16.98
C SER A 15 14.76 -7.67 15.58
N VAL A 16 13.46 -7.80 15.30
CA VAL A 16 12.83 -7.32 14.06
C VAL A 16 13.04 -5.82 13.90
N PHE A 17 12.76 -5.03 14.94
CA PHE A 17 12.95 -3.59 14.91
C PHE A 17 14.41 -3.21 14.62
N ILE A 18 15.35 -3.84 15.33
CA ILE A 18 16.79 -3.55 15.17
C ILE A 18 17.26 -3.88 13.75
N TYR A 19 16.98 -5.08 13.25
CA TYR A 19 17.42 -5.48 11.93
C TYR A 19 16.77 -4.66 10.81
N SER A 20 15.46 -4.41 10.89
CA SER A 20 14.76 -3.57 9.91
C SER A 20 15.30 -2.14 9.89
N SER A 21 15.58 -1.56 11.07
CA SER A 21 16.16 -0.20 11.17
C SER A 21 17.57 -0.13 10.60
N ILE A 22 18.40 -1.15 10.84
CA ILE A 22 19.77 -1.21 10.29
C ILE A 22 19.70 -1.31 8.76
N ILE A 23 18.87 -2.21 8.22
CA ILE A 23 18.72 -2.38 6.76
C ILE A 23 18.20 -1.08 6.14
N ALA A 24 17.18 -0.46 6.72
CA ALA A 24 16.65 0.81 6.24
C ALA A 24 17.71 1.91 6.24
N ALA A 25 18.50 2.04 7.34
CA ALA A 25 19.58 3.02 7.42
C ALA A 25 20.65 2.78 6.35
N ILE A 26 21.06 1.53 6.13
CA ILE A 26 22.04 1.17 5.09
C ILE A 26 21.52 1.58 3.70
N VAL A 27 20.25 1.25 3.37
CA VAL A 27 19.66 1.59 2.08
C VAL A 27 19.59 3.12 1.88
N VAL A 28 19.18 3.86 2.91
CA VAL A 28 19.13 5.32 2.87
C VAL A 28 20.53 5.91 2.67
N ILE A 29 21.52 5.43 3.41
CA ILE A 29 22.91 5.92 3.28
C ILE A 29 23.46 5.64 1.88
N ILE A 30 23.28 4.41 1.36
CA ILE A 30 23.76 4.06 0.01
C ILE A 30 23.06 4.92 -1.06
N GLY A 31 21.74 5.09 -0.96
CA GLY A 31 20.98 5.93 -1.88
C GLY A 31 21.36 7.40 -1.83
N ALA A 32 21.71 7.93 -0.65
CA ALA A 32 22.13 9.31 -0.49
C ALA A 32 23.58 9.56 -0.95
N VAL A 33 24.50 8.61 -0.69
CA VAL A 33 25.93 8.77 -0.99
C VAL A 33 26.25 8.42 -2.43
N TRP A 34 25.58 7.41 -3.00
CA TRP A 34 25.82 6.91 -4.35
C TRP A 34 24.53 6.76 -5.17
N PRO A 35 23.75 7.84 -5.39
CA PRO A 35 22.42 7.75 -6.01
C PRO A 35 22.42 7.09 -7.37
N GLU A 36 23.38 7.44 -8.26
CA GLU A 36 23.45 6.87 -9.61
C GLU A 36 23.77 5.37 -9.61
N LYS A 37 24.68 4.93 -8.75
CA LYS A 37 25.01 3.50 -8.62
C LYS A 37 23.85 2.74 -8.02
N PHE A 38 23.20 3.31 -7.02
CA PHE A 38 22.01 2.71 -6.39
C PHE A 38 20.88 2.53 -7.40
N ASP A 39 20.59 3.57 -8.18
CA ASP A 39 19.59 3.50 -9.27
C ASP A 39 19.94 2.44 -10.31
N SER A 40 21.18 2.41 -10.80
CA SER A 40 21.65 1.41 -11.76
C SER A 40 21.49 -0.03 -11.25
N VAL A 41 21.90 -0.30 -10.01
CA VAL A 41 21.82 -1.65 -9.40
C VAL A 41 20.37 -2.05 -9.19
N THR A 42 19.55 -1.17 -8.63
CA THR A 42 18.13 -1.47 -8.37
C THR A 42 17.34 -1.64 -9.66
N ASN A 43 17.63 -0.83 -10.69
CA ASN A 43 17.00 -0.97 -11.99
C ASN A 43 17.41 -2.28 -12.68
N THR A 44 18.70 -2.65 -12.61
CA THR A 44 19.19 -3.94 -13.14
C THR A 44 18.49 -5.10 -12.43
N ALA A 45 18.39 -5.07 -11.11
CA ALA A 45 17.70 -6.09 -10.34
C ALA A 45 16.21 -6.17 -10.70
N LYS A 46 15.54 -5.02 -10.83
CA LYS A 46 14.14 -4.94 -11.27
C LYS A 46 13.95 -5.57 -12.64
N MET A 47 14.79 -5.21 -13.62
CA MET A 47 14.70 -5.75 -14.98
C MET A 47 14.95 -7.26 -15.00
N TRP A 48 15.92 -7.74 -14.23
CA TRP A 48 16.15 -9.18 -14.12
C TRP A 48 14.94 -9.92 -13.56
N ILE A 49 14.35 -9.41 -12.47
CA ILE A 49 13.14 -10.00 -11.86
C ILE A 49 11.99 -10.00 -12.88
N THR A 50 11.74 -8.87 -13.51
CA THR A 50 10.62 -8.73 -14.46
C THR A 50 10.78 -9.68 -15.65
N ASN A 51 11.98 -9.77 -16.23
CA ASN A 51 12.22 -10.58 -17.41
C ASN A 51 12.22 -12.08 -17.10
N ASN A 52 12.71 -12.50 -15.92
CA ASN A 52 12.85 -13.91 -15.60
C ASN A 52 11.68 -14.46 -14.76
N LEU A 53 11.05 -13.64 -13.92
CA LEU A 53 10.00 -14.07 -13.00
C LEU A 53 8.63 -13.45 -13.31
N GLY A 54 8.50 -12.60 -14.33
CA GLY A 54 7.24 -11.94 -14.68
C GLY A 54 6.09 -12.93 -14.92
N TRP A 55 6.37 -14.04 -15.61
CA TRP A 55 5.40 -15.12 -15.83
C TRP A 55 4.93 -15.76 -14.52
N TYR A 56 5.84 -15.94 -13.56
CA TYR A 56 5.53 -16.52 -12.25
C TYR A 56 4.60 -15.60 -11.46
N TYR A 57 4.90 -14.29 -11.41
CA TYR A 57 4.03 -13.32 -10.77
C TYR A 57 2.63 -13.29 -11.40
N LEU A 58 2.55 -13.33 -12.72
CA LEU A 58 1.27 -13.33 -13.42
C LEU A 58 0.41 -14.55 -13.07
N ILE A 59 1.01 -15.74 -13.08
CA ILE A 59 0.30 -16.99 -12.71
C ILE A 59 -0.11 -16.94 -11.24
N LEU A 60 0.82 -16.61 -10.34
CA LEU A 60 0.56 -16.57 -8.91
C LEU A 60 -0.58 -15.60 -8.57
N THR A 61 -0.53 -14.39 -9.11
CA THR A 61 -1.57 -13.38 -8.84
C THR A 61 -2.92 -13.80 -9.41
N THR A 62 -2.95 -14.42 -10.59
CA THR A 62 -4.17 -14.97 -11.18
C THR A 62 -4.77 -16.08 -10.31
N VAL A 63 -3.94 -17.00 -9.79
CA VAL A 63 -4.39 -18.03 -8.83
C VAL A 63 -4.98 -17.39 -7.57
N ILE A 64 -4.36 -16.33 -7.05
CA ILE A 64 -4.88 -15.58 -5.89
C ILE A 64 -6.23 -14.94 -6.22
N VAL A 65 -6.44 -14.39 -7.42
CA VAL A 65 -7.74 -13.84 -7.85
C VAL A 65 -8.80 -14.93 -7.80
N PHE A 66 -8.55 -16.08 -8.42
CA PHE A 66 -9.49 -17.20 -8.39
C PHE A 66 -9.75 -17.71 -6.97
N PHE A 67 -8.74 -17.76 -6.13
CA PHE A 67 -8.89 -18.12 -4.72
C PHE A 67 -9.79 -17.11 -3.98
N CYS A 68 -9.62 -15.80 -4.17
CA CYS A 68 -10.47 -14.79 -3.57
C CYS A 68 -11.92 -14.91 -4.08
N ILE A 69 -12.12 -15.14 -5.37
CA ILE A 69 -13.45 -15.39 -5.95
C ILE A 69 -14.07 -16.65 -5.33
N PHE A 70 -13.31 -17.73 -5.23
CA PHE A 70 -13.75 -18.95 -4.56
C PHE A 70 -14.20 -18.68 -3.11
N LEU A 71 -13.44 -17.89 -2.35
CA LEU A 71 -13.81 -17.54 -0.98
C LEU A 71 -15.17 -16.81 -0.92
N ILE A 72 -15.45 -15.90 -1.86
CA ILE A 72 -16.72 -15.14 -1.90
C ILE A 72 -17.92 -16.09 -2.05
N PHE A 73 -17.83 -17.09 -2.93
CA PHE A 73 -18.94 -17.99 -3.24
C PHE A 73 -18.99 -19.26 -2.39
N SER A 74 -17.92 -19.55 -1.63
CA SER A 74 -17.84 -20.75 -0.81
C SER A 74 -18.50 -20.55 0.57
N PRO A 75 -18.87 -21.63 1.27
CA PRO A 75 -19.30 -21.56 2.67
C PRO A 75 -18.26 -20.94 3.59
N ILE A 76 -16.98 -20.98 3.24
CA ILE A 76 -15.86 -20.39 3.99
C ILE A 76 -15.99 -18.87 4.05
N GLY A 77 -16.52 -18.24 3.00
CA GLY A 77 -16.76 -16.79 2.97
C GLY A 77 -17.74 -16.28 4.05
N LYS A 78 -18.53 -17.16 4.64
CA LYS A 78 -19.41 -16.85 5.77
C LYS A 78 -18.68 -16.89 7.14
N LEU A 79 -17.42 -17.33 7.15
CA LEU A 79 -16.63 -17.41 8.37
C LEU A 79 -16.35 -16.02 8.92
N LYS A 80 -16.77 -15.77 10.16
CA LYS A 80 -16.49 -14.52 10.85
C LYS A 80 -14.99 -14.43 11.20
N LEU A 81 -14.32 -13.36 10.79
CA LEU A 81 -12.88 -13.17 11.04
C LEU A 81 -12.57 -12.92 12.53
N GLY A 82 -13.50 -12.31 13.28
CA GLY A 82 -13.43 -12.19 14.73
C GLY A 82 -13.95 -13.41 15.46
N LYS A 83 -14.07 -13.31 16.79
CA LYS A 83 -14.72 -14.34 17.61
C LYS A 83 -16.20 -14.46 17.27
N PRO A 84 -16.85 -15.60 17.54
CA PRO A 84 -18.26 -15.82 17.18
C PRO A 84 -19.23 -14.72 17.67
N ASN A 85 -19.00 -14.21 18.87
CA ASN A 85 -19.87 -13.22 19.53
C ASN A 85 -19.44 -11.76 19.35
N ASP A 86 -18.32 -11.49 18.65
CA ASP A 86 -17.85 -10.13 18.43
C ASP A 86 -18.85 -9.36 17.57
N LYS A 87 -19.07 -8.09 17.93
CA LYS A 87 -19.85 -7.15 17.11
C LYS A 87 -18.91 -6.30 16.26
N PRO A 88 -19.38 -5.77 15.12
CA PRO A 88 -18.61 -4.80 14.36
C PRO A 88 -18.24 -3.59 15.22
N GLU A 89 -16.98 -3.19 15.21
CA GLU A 89 -16.49 -2.01 15.94
C GLU A 89 -16.86 -0.71 15.22
N PHE A 90 -16.92 -0.75 13.89
CA PHE A 90 -17.22 0.40 13.05
C PHE A 90 -18.54 0.23 12.31
N ASN A 91 -19.22 1.32 12.02
CA ASN A 91 -20.35 1.29 11.11
C ASN A 91 -19.88 0.99 9.68
N THR A 92 -20.78 0.51 8.83
CA THR A 92 -20.43 0.07 7.45
C THR A 92 -19.79 1.17 6.62
N ILE A 93 -20.24 2.42 6.75
CA ILE A 93 -19.70 3.55 5.97
C ILE A 93 -18.26 3.85 6.39
N SER A 94 -17.98 3.96 7.68
CA SER A 94 -16.63 4.19 8.18
C SER A 94 -15.70 3.00 7.88
N TRP A 95 -16.19 1.77 8.00
CA TRP A 95 -15.43 0.58 7.62
C TRP A 95 -15.05 0.61 6.15
N PHE A 96 -16.00 0.91 5.27
CA PHE A 96 -15.76 1.06 3.84
C PHE A 96 -14.76 2.20 3.55
N ALA A 97 -14.92 3.36 4.22
CA ALA A 97 -14.01 4.49 4.09
C ALA A 97 -12.58 4.15 4.51
N MET A 98 -12.41 3.37 5.58
CA MET A 98 -11.09 2.92 6.06
C MET A 98 -10.43 1.96 5.07
N LEU A 99 -11.17 1.00 4.50
CA LEU A 99 -10.68 0.10 3.46
C LEU A 99 -10.33 0.87 2.17
N PHE A 100 -11.20 1.79 1.75
CA PHE A 100 -10.96 2.65 0.61
C PHE A 100 -9.67 3.47 0.79
N SER A 101 -9.52 4.13 1.95
CA SER A 101 -8.34 4.96 2.23
C SER A 101 -7.05 4.15 2.33
N ALA A 102 -7.11 2.91 2.79
CA ALA A 102 -5.95 2.01 2.81
C ALA A 102 -5.52 1.59 1.40
N GLY A 103 -6.47 1.47 0.47
CA GLY A 103 -6.22 1.06 -0.91
C GLY A 103 -5.99 2.23 -1.88
N MET A 104 -6.74 3.32 -1.70
CA MET A 104 -6.70 4.49 -2.57
C MET A 104 -5.75 5.54 -2.03
N GLY A 105 -4.46 5.30 -2.21
CA GLY A 105 -3.41 6.23 -1.86
C GLY A 105 -3.03 7.14 -3.01
N ILE A 106 -2.00 7.95 -2.78
CA ILE A 106 -1.45 8.91 -3.75
C ILE A 106 -1.02 8.23 -5.06
N GLY A 107 -0.56 6.97 -5.00
CA GLY A 107 -0.17 6.20 -6.16
C GLY A 107 -1.31 6.10 -7.19
N LEU A 108 -2.51 5.73 -6.77
CA LEU A 108 -3.65 5.65 -7.68
C LEU A 108 -4.04 7.02 -8.24
N VAL A 109 -4.04 8.06 -7.41
CA VAL A 109 -4.36 9.43 -7.85
C VAL A 109 -3.36 9.91 -8.90
N PHE A 110 -2.07 9.62 -8.72
CA PHE A 110 -1.02 9.97 -9.69
C PHE A 110 -1.11 9.11 -10.95
N TYR A 111 -1.11 7.79 -10.80
CA TYR A 111 -1.05 6.86 -11.94
C TYR A 111 -2.37 6.72 -12.69
N GLY A 112 -3.49 7.13 -12.09
CA GLY A 112 -4.78 7.12 -12.78
C GLY A 112 -4.80 7.92 -14.10
N ALA A 113 -4.01 8.99 -14.18
CA ALA A 113 -3.79 9.74 -15.40
C ALA A 113 -2.44 9.40 -16.08
N ALA A 114 -1.37 9.29 -15.30
CA ALA A 114 -0.02 9.11 -15.83
C ALA A 114 0.18 7.75 -16.53
N GLU A 115 -0.40 6.68 -16.00
CA GLU A 115 -0.20 5.33 -16.55
C GLU A 115 -0.88 5.11 -17.91
N PRO A 116 -2.15 5.47 -18.13
CA PRO A 116 -2.73 5.41 -19.46
C PRO A 116 -1.95 6.20 -20.50
N MET A 117 -1.44 7.38 -20.13
CA MET A 117 -0.63 8.20 -21.01
C MET A 117 0.72 7.56 -21.32
N ALA A 118 1.38 6.97 -20.33
CA ALA A 118 2.64 6.26 -20.52
C ALA A 118 2.48 5.05 -21.46
N HIS A 119 1.43 4.26 -21.27
CA HIS A 119 1.12 3.12 -22.14
C HIS A 119 0.65 3.54 -23.53
N PHE A 120 0.04 4.72 -23.68
CA PHE A 120 -0.33 5.25 -24.98
C PHE A 120 0.90 5.70 -25.79
N ALA A 121 1.85 6.35 -25.10
CA ALA A 121 3.11 6.80 -25.70
C ALA A 121 4.10 5.65 -25.98
N ALA A 122 4.05 4.57 -25.18
CA ALA A 122 4.93 3.41 -25.30
C ALA A 122 4.15 2.10 -25.08
N PRO A 123 3.26 1.71 -26.00
CA PRO A 123 2.46 0.50 -25.87
C PRO A 123 3.31 -0.75 -26.04
N PRO A 124 2.95 -1.89 -25.38
CA PRO A 124 3.75 -3.11 -25.46
C PRO A 124 3.70 -3.81 -26.83
N THR A 125 2.60 -3.67 -27.61
CA THR A 125 2.41 -4.43 -28.86
C THR A 125 1.87 -3.60 -30.04
N ALA A 126 1.45 -2.36 -29.81
CA ALA A 126 0.95 -1.47 -30.86
C ALA A 126 1.97 -0.40 -31.22
N ASP A 127 1.77 0.27 -32.35
CA ASP A 127 2.51 1.49 -32.65
C ASP A 127 2.06 2.62 -31.71
N PRO A 128 2.98 3.46 -31.23
CA PRO A 128 2.66 4.59 -30.36
C PRO A 128 1.58 5.52 -30.93
N GLU A 129 0.78 6.08 -30.05
CA GLU A 129 -0.21 7.12 -30.35
C GLU A 129 -1.29 6.73 -31.37
N THR A 130 -1.52 5.42 -31.57
CA THR A 130 -2.57 4.90 -32.45
C THR A 130 -3.83 4.56 -31.66
N THR A 131 -4.96 4.35 -32.36
CA THR A 131 -6.21 3.86 -31.75
C THR A 131 -6.01 2.51 -31.05
N LYS A 132 -5.12 1.65 -31.58
CA LYS A 132 -4.74 0.39 -30.96
C LYS A 132 -3.97 0.64 -29.66
N ALA A 133 -3.01 1.59 -29.66
CA ALA A 133 -2.27 2.00 -28.46
C ALA A 133 -3.21 2.55 -27.38
N TYR A 134 -4.23 3.33 -27.74
CA TYR A 134 -5.24 3.81 -26.81
C TYR A 134 -6.00 2.66 -26.12
N THR A 135 -6.46 1.67 -26.90
CA THR A 135 -7.14 0.50 -26.34
C THR A 135 -6.21 -0.32 -25.42
N GLU A 136 -4.96 -0.51 -25.83
CA GLU A 136 -3.96 -1.21 -25.04
C GLU A 136 -3.60 -0.46 -23.74
N SER A 137 -3.53 0.86 -23.79
CA SER A 137 -3.21 1.68 -22.61
C SER A 137 -4.28 1.53 -21.53
N LEU A 138 -5.54 1.62 -21.89
CA LEU A 138 -6.64 1.42 -20.97
C LEU A 138 -6.67 -0.02 -20.43
N ARG A 139 -6.51 -1.02 -21.31
CA ARG A 139 -6.47 -2.43 -20.90
C ARG A 139 -5.36 -2.69 -19.88
N SER A 140 -4.14 -2.17 -20.14
CA SER A 140 -2.99 -2.35 -19.26
C SER A 140 -3.21 -1.67 -17.92
N THR A 141 -3.73 -0.46 -17.92
CA THR A 141 -4.05 0.29 -16.70
C THR A 141 -5.13 -0.42 -15.86
N PHE A 142 -6.23 -0.85 -16.48
CA PHE A 142 -7.26 -1.60 -15.77
C PHE A 142 -6.78 -2.97 -15.28
N PHE A 143 -5.87 -3.62 -16.00
CA PHE A 143 -5.27 -4.86 -15.55
C PHE A 143 -4.38 -4.63 -14.32
N HIS A 144 -3.54 -3.59 -14.33
CA HIS A 144 -2.65 -3.26 -13.22
C HIS A 144 -3.42 -2.88 -11.94
N TRP A 145 -4.45 -2.02 -12.07
CA TRP A 145 -5.23 -1.53 -10.92
C TRP A 145 -6.50 -2.33 -10.63
N GLY A 146 -6.73 -3.40 -11.37
CA GLY A 146 -7.91 -4.26 -11.24
C GLY A 146 -7.75 -5.39 -10.22
N PHE A 147 -8.43 -6.50 -10.50
CA PHE A 147 -8.56 -7.63 -9.57
C PHE A 147 -7.23 -8.19 -9.08
N HIS A 148 -6.19 -8.20 -9.90
CA HIS A 148 -4.91 -8.81 -9.55
C HIS A 148 -4.23 -8.09 -8.37
N ALA A 149 -4.13 -6.76 -8.41
CA ALA A 149 -3.56 -5.98 -7.33
C ALA A 149 -4.38 -6.10 -6.03
N TRP A 150 -5.69 -5.97 -6.15
CA TRP A 150 -6.59 -6.03 -4.99
C TRP A 150 -6.74 -7.42 -4.39
N ALA A 151 -6.61 -8.48 -5.18
CA ALA A 151 -6.60 -9.85 -4.66
C ALA A 151 -5.37 -10.12 -3.81
N ILE A 152 -4.17 -9.65 -4.20
CA ILE A 152 -2.97 -9.76 -3.39
C ILE A 152 -3.16 -9.03 -2.05
N TYR A 153 -3.63 -7.78 -2.10
CA TYR A 153 -3.95 -7.02 -0.91
C TYR A 153 -4.97 -7.74 -0.02
N GLY A 154 -6.07 -8.20 -0.65
CA GLY A 154 -7.17 -8.86 0.05
C GLY A 154 -6.75 -10.17 0.74
N VAL A 155 -5.98 -11.04 0.08
CA VAL A 155 -5.57 -12.32 0.67
C VAL A 155 -4.64 -12.11 1.88
N VAL A 156 -3.72 -11.16 1.81
CA VAL A 156 -2.84 -10.82 2.94
C VAL A 156 -3.64 -10.23 4.10
N ALA A 157 -4.56 -9.31 3.81
CA ALA A 157 -5.44 -8.71 4.81
C ALA A 157 -6.33 -9.76 5.50
N LEU A 158 -6.91 -10.69 4.73
CA LEU A 158 -7.72 -11.80 5.27
C LEU A 158 -6.89 -12.74 6.14
N ALA A 159 -5.68 -13.10 5.71
CA ALA A 159 -4.78 -13.97 6.47
C ALA A 159 -4.39 -13.32 7.81
N LEU A 160 -4.02 -12.04 7.79
CA LEU A 160 -3.70 -11.28 9.01
C LEU A 160 -4.92 -11.15 9.93
N ALA A 161 -6.07 -10.76 9.40
CA ALA A 161 -7.29 -10.60 10.19
C ALA A 161 -7.72 -11.93 10.84
N TYR A 162 -7.69 -13.03 10.08
CA TYR A 162 -8.01 -14.35 10.61
C TYR A 162 -7.00 -14.79 11.68
N SER A 163 -5.70 -14.62 11.45
CA SER A 163 -4.65 -14.98 12.40
C SER A 163 -4.79 -14.16 13.70
N GLN A 164 -4.95 -12.85 13.57
CA GLN A 164 -4.98 -11.93 14.71
C GLN A 164 -6.30 -12.02 15.49
N PHE A 165 -7.43 -11.85 14.82
CA PHE A 165 -8.71 -11.70 15.49
C PHE A 165 -9.40 -13.04 15.81
N ARG A 166 -9.22 -14.05 14.94
CA ARG A 166 -9.85 -15.36 15.15
C ARG A 166 -8.98 -16.30 15.95
N LYS A 167 -7.67 -16.33 15.68
CA LYS A 167 -6.72 -17.23 16.35
C LYS A 167 -6.06 -16.61 17.57
N GLY A 168 -6.09 -15.27 17.71
CA GLY A 168 -5.47 -14.54 18.82
C GLY A 168 -3.94 -14.45 18.74
N GLU A 169 -3.39 -14.69 17.54
CA GLU A 169 -1.96 -14.52 17.27
C GLU A 169 -1.58 -13.04 17.19
N PRO A 170 -0.33 -12.67 17.45
CA PRO A 170 0.16 -11.34 17.12
C PRO A 170 -0.06 -10.98 15.63
N GLY A 171 -0.33 -9.71 15.33
CA GLY A 171 -0.55 -9.22 13.96
C GLY A 171 0.75 -9.13 13.15
N LEU A 172 1.43 -10.26 12.96
CA LEU A 172 2.69 -10.40 12.23
C LEU A 172 2.49 -11.32 11.03
N ILE A 173 3.18 -11.03 9.93
CA ILE A 173 3.12 -11.87 8.72
C ILE A 173 3.63 -13.28 9.02
N SER A 174 4.71 -13.41 9.80
CA SER A 174 5.22 -14.72 10.20
C SER A 174 4.16 -15.60 10.87
N ARG A 175 3.26 -15.00 11.65
CA ARG A 175 2.21 -15.73 12.39
C ARG A 175 1.13 -16.31 11.49
N THR A 176 0.87 -15.67 10.35
CA THR A 176 -0.07 -16.22 9.35
C THR A 176 0.43 -17.53 8.77
N LEU A 177 1.74 -17.76 8.79
CA LEU A 177 2.40 -18.97 8.29
C LEU A 177 2.57 -20.08 9.34
N ARG A 178 2.12 -19.87 10.57
CA ARG A 178 2.18 -20.90 11.63
C ARG A 178 1.59 -22.26 11.22
N PRO A 179 0.46 -22.34 10.50
CA PRO A 179 -0.07 -23.63 10.06
C PRO A 179 0.88 -24.42 9.15
N LEU A 180 1.80 -23.76 8.45
CA LEU A 180 2.78 -24.38 7.54
C LEU A 180 4.13 -24.61 8.20
N LEU A 181 4.58 -23.67 9.02
CA LEU A 181 5.95 -23.65 9.58
C LEU A 181 6.00 -24.09 11.05
N GLY A 182 4.83 -24.26 11.69
CA GLY A 182 4.75 -24.62 13.11
C GLY A 182 5.49 -23.61 13.99
N ASP A 183 6.24 -24.10 14.98
CA ASP A 183 6.99 -23.27 15.93
C ASP A 183 8.22 -22.56 15.34
N LYS A 184 8.60 -22.90 14.09
CA LYS A 184 9.70 -22.19 13.39
C LYS A 184 9.41 -20.70 13.18
N VAL A 185 8.15 -20.30 13.26
CA VAL A 185 7.76 -18.86 13.22
C VAL A 185 8.19 -18.08 14.46
N GLU A 186 8.54 -18.75 15.57
CA GLU A 186 9.07 -18.12 16.78
C GLU A 186 10.59 -17.85 16.69
N GLY A 187 11.26 -18.51 15.74
CA GLY A 187 12.71 -18.50 15.59
C GLY A 187 13.22 -17.53 14.50
N PRO A 188 14.45 -17.79 14.00
CA PRO A 188 15.09 -16.94 12.98
C PRO A 188 14.28 -16.80 11.69
N ILE A 189 13.55 -17.85 11.28
CA ILE A 189 12.73 -17.84 10.06
C ILE A 189 11.59 -16.81 10.22
N GLY A 190 10.87 -16.83 11.35
CA GLY A 190 9.83 -15.84 11.64
C GLY A 190 10.41 -14.44 11.70
N THR A 191 11.54 -14.25 12.35
CA THR A 191 12.24 -12.95 12.40
C THR A 191 12.59 -12.46 10.99
N LEU A 192 13.10 -13.32 10.11
CA LEU A 192 13.41 -12.96 8.72
C LEU A 192 12.17 -12.51 7.95
N ILE A 193 11.07 -13.27 8.06
CA ILE A 193 9.80 -12.95 7.40
C ILE A 193 9.30 -11.58 7.86
N ASP A 194 9.32 -11.33 9.17
CA ASP A 194 8.84 -10.05 9.73
C ASP A 194 9.76 -8.89 9.37
N VAL A 195 11.08 -9.08 9.34
CA VAL A 195 12.04 -8.06 8.88
C VAL A 195 11.80 -7.68 7.42
N LEU A 196 11.60 -8.67 6.54
CA LEU A 196 11.29 -8.43 5.13
C LEU A 196 9.96 -7.67 4.98
N SER A 197 8.94 -8.04 5.77
CA SER A 197 7.64 -7.39 5.75
C SER A 197 7.70 -5.94 6.23
N VAL A 198 8.42 -5.67 7.30
CA VAL A 198 8.64 -4.30 7.81
C VAL A 198 9.43 -3.47 6.80
N PHE A 199 10.49 -4.04 6.22
CA PHE A 199 11.29 -3.37 5.21
C PHE A 199 10.46 -3.02 3.96
N ALA A 200 9.68 -3.96 3.42
CA ALA A 200 8.79 -3.71 2.29
C ALA A 200 7.77 -2.60 2.60
N THR A 201 7.21 -2.60 3.81
CA THR A 201 6.28 -1.55 4.27
C THR A 201 6.96 -0.18 4.35
N LEU A 202 8.16 -0.10 4.91
CA LEU A 202 8.92 1.14 5.01
C LEU A 202 9.22 1.73 3.63
N VAL A 203 9.67 0.90 2.69
CA VAL A 203 9.93 1.33 1.30
C VAL A 203 8.64 1.81 0.63
N GLY A 204 7.53 1.07 0.77
CA GLY A 204 6.23 1.47 0.21
C GLY A 204 5.73 2.81 0.75
N VAL A 205 5.85 3.03 2.07
CA VAL A 205 5.48 4.31 2.70
C VAL A 205 6.39 5.44 2.22
N ALA A 206 7.69 5.22 2.13
CA ALA A 206 8.65 6.22 1.65
C ALA A 206 8.36 6.65 0.21
N VAL A 207 8.09 5.69 -0.68
CA VAL A 207 7.70 5.96 -2.08
C VAL A 207 6.39 6.76 -2.12
N SER A 208 5.37 6.36 -1.36
CA SER A 208 4.08 7.06 -1.31
C SER A 208 4.21 8.50 -0.80
N LEU A 209 5.02 8.72 0.24
CA LEU A 209 5.29 10.07 0.76
C LEU A 209 6.05 10.93 -0.26
N GLY A 210 7.05 10.37 -0.92
CA GLY A 210 7.82 11.08 -1.95
C GLY A 210 6.96 11.50 -3.13
N MET A 211 6.18 10.57 -3.68
CA MET A 211 5.24 10.86 -4.79
C MET A 211 4.16 11.85 -4.37
N GLY A 212 3.64 11.72 -3.13
CA GLY A 212 2.68 12.67 -2.57
C GLY A 212 3.24 14.09 -2.48
N ALA A 213 4.48 14.22 -2.01
CA ALA A 213 5.13 15.53 -1.92
C ALA A 213 5.36 16.16 -3.29
N LEU A 214 5.78 15.37 -4.29
CA LEU A 214 5.92 15.82 -5.69
C LEU A 214 4.59 16.33 -6.25
N GLN A 215 3.52 15.59 -6.05
CA GLN A 215 2.19 15.92 -6.57
C GLN A 215 1.60 17.15 -5.87
N ILE A 216 1.70 17.23 -4.55
CA ILE A 216 1.25 18.40 -3.77
C ILE A 216 2.04 19.63 -4.18
N ASN A 217 3.38 19.53 -4.29
CA ASN A 217 4.20 20.67 -4.70
C ASN A 217 3.87 21.11 -6.12
N GLY A 218 3.67 20.20 -7.07
CA GLY A 218 3.23 20.53 -8.42
C GLY A 218 1.89 21.25 -8.45
N GLY A 219 0.91 20.80 -7.66
CA GLY A 219 -0.38 21.47 -7.52
C GLY A 219 -0.28 22.86 -6.88
N LEU A 220 0.54 23.02 -5.84
CA LEU A 220 0.79 24.34 -5.21
C LEU A 220 1.53 25.29 -6.16
N HIS A 221 2.44 24.79 -6.96
CA HIS A 221 3.10 25.59 -7.99
C HIS A 221 2.09 26.09 -9.02
N TYR A 222 1.24 25.22 -9.51
CA TYR A 222 0.24 25.56 -10.52
C TYR A 222 -0.80 26.59 -10.03
N LEU A 223 -1.23 26.47 -8.77
CA LEU A 223 -2.31 27.32 -8.22
C LEU A 223 -1.81 28.62 -7.57
N PHE A 224 -0.61 28.59 -7.00
CA PHE A 224 -0.12 29.66 -6.12
C PHE A 224 1.32 30.09 -6.42
N ASP A 225 1.92 29.65 -7.52
CA ASP A 225 3.32 29.91 -7.89
C ASP A 225 4.36 29.55 -6.83
N VAL A 226 4.04 28.60 -5.93
CA VAL A 226 5.00 28.09 -4.95
C VAL A 226 6.15 27.41 -5.68
N PRO A 227 7.43 27.67 -5.33
CA PRO A 227 8.56 27.04 -6.02
C PRO A 227 8.48 25.52 -6.05
N ASN A 228 8.60 24.94 -7.25
CA ASN A 228 8.62 23.48 -7.41
C ASN A 228 10.06 22.97 -7.29
N ASN A 229 10.48 22.67 -6.06
CA ASN A 229 11.85 22.24 -5.77
C ASN A 229 11.92 21.30 -4.56
N THR A 230 13.05 20.64 -4.40
CA THR A 230 13.31 19.67 -3.33
C THR A 230 13.13 20.23 -1.92
N PHE A 231 13.41 21.53 -1.72
CA PHE A 231 13.26 22.16 -0.40
C PHE A 231 11.77 22.23 0.01
N VAL A 232 10.89 22.68 -0.88
CA VAL A 232 9.44 22.72 -0.63
C VAL A 232 8.89 21.31 -0.45
N GLN A 233 9.31 20.36 -1.27
CA GLN A 233 8.93 18.95 -1.12
C GLN A 233 9.36 18.40 0.24
N GLY A 234 10.55 18.74 0.74
CA GLY A 234 11.02 18.38 2.06
C GLY A 234 10.12 18.93 3.18
N ILE A 235 9.69 20.19 3.07
CA ILE A 235 8.73 20.79 4.01
C ILE A 235 7.39 20.04 4.00
N ILE A 236 6.88 19.73 2.81
CA ILE A 236 5.63 18.97 2.66
C ILE A 236 5.75 17.60 3.33
N ILE A 237 6.85 16.87 3.10
CA ILE A 237 7.11 15.57 3.73
C ILE A 237 7.09 15.69 5.26
N VAL A 238 7.74 16.70 5.82
CA VAL A 238 7.77 16.92 7.28
C VAL A 238 6.36 17.18 7.81
N ILE A 239 5.59 18.06 7.18
CA ILE A 239 4.21 18.37 7.61
C ILE A 239 3.34 17.11 7.55
N VAL A 240 3.36 16.38 6.42
CA VAL A 240 2.57 15.16 6.24
C VAL A 240 2.98 14.08 7.24
N THR A 241 4.28 13.96 7.53
CA THR A 241 4.80 13.01 8.53
C THR A 241 4.30 13.35 9.93
N ILE A 242 4.27 14.62 10.34
CA ILE A 242 3.72 15.04 11.62
C ILE A 242 2.23 14.71 11.70
N LEU A 243 1.46 15.00 10.65
CA LEU A 243 0.02 14.67 10.59
C LEU A 243 -0.21 13.16 10.69
N PHE A 244 0.58 12.37 9.98
CA PHE A 244 0.55 10.91 10.02
C PHE A 244 0.87 10.36 11.41
N ILE A 245 1.95 10.82 12.05
CA ILE A 245 2.33 10.39 13.40
C ILE A 245 1.23 10.76 14.41
N THR A 246 0.70 11.97 14.34
CA THR A 246 -0.38 12.44 15.21
C THR A 246 -1.64 11.59 15.03
N SER A 247 -2.01 11.29 13.79
CA SER A 247 -3.13 10.40 13.48
C SER A 247 -2.91 8.99 14.03
N ALA A 248 -1.73 8.41 13.82
CA ALA A 248 -1.38 7.09 14.33
C ALA A 248 -1.39 7.04 15.86
N TRP A 249 -0.93 8.08 16.52
CA TRP A 249 -0.94 8.17 17.99
C TRP A 249 -2.35 8.28 18.57
N SER A 250 -3.26 8.97 17.90
CA SER A 250 -4.66 9.09 18.33
C SER A 250 -5.46 7.79 18.24
N GLY A 251 -4.93 6.77 17.56
CA GLY A 251 -5.46 5.42 17.45
C GLY A 251 -6.42 5.22 16.28
N LEU A 252 -6.65 3.94 15.96
CA LEU A 252 -7.48 3.49 14.83
C LEU A 252 -8.92 4.00 14.91
N SER A 253 -9.51 4.00 16.10
CA SER A 253 -10.91 4.33 16.31
C SER A 253 -11.24 5.82 16.22
N LYS A 254 -10.24 6.70 16.23
CA LYS A 254 -10.46 8.16 16.17
C LYS A 254 -9.74 8.79 14.98
N GLY A 255 -8.40 8.79 14.98
CA GLY A 255 -7.63 9.50 13.97
C GLY A 255 -7.77 8.89 12.59
N ILE A 256 -7.55 7.60 12.47
CA ILE A 256 -7.61 6.89 11.18
C ILE A 256 -9.04 6.89 10.63
N GLN A 257 -10.05 6.63 11.46
CA GLN A 257 -11.45 6.67 11.06
C GLN A 257 -11.86 8.06 10.54
N TYR A 258 -11.49 9.11 11.29
CA TYR A 258 -11.84 10.49 10.89
C TYR A 258 -11.19 10.88 9.56
N LEU A 259 -9.89 10.64 9.40
CA LEU A 259 -9.17 10.92 8.15
C LEU A 259 -9.71 10.09 6.98
N SER A 260 -10.08 8.83 7.23
CA SER A 260 -10.64 7.97 6.18
C SER A 260 -12.02 8.45 5.72
N ASN A 261 -12.88 8.88 6.65
CA ASN A 261 -14.19 9.45 6.31
C ASN A 261 -14.03 10.78 5.53
N LEU A 262 -13.06 11.62 5.91
CA LEU A 262 -12.73 12.83 5.16
C LEU A 262 -12.22 12.50 3.76
N ASN A 263 -11.31 11.53 3.64
CA ASN A 263 -10.71 11.12 2.37
C ASN A 263 -11.76 10.60 1.38
N ILE A 264 -12.67 9.73 1.80
CA ILE A 264 -13.73 9.22 0.91
C ILE A 264 -14.70 10.34 0.51
N GLY A 265 -14.98 11.28 1.42
CA GLY A 265 -15.79 12.47 1.12
C GLY A 265 -15.14 13.33 0.03
N LEU A 266 -13.86 13.68 0.20
CA LEU A 266 -13.10 14.45 -0.80
C LEU A 266 -12.96 13.68 -2.13
N GLY A 267 -12.69 12.38 -2.08
CA GLY A 267 -12.62 11.52 -3.27
C GLY A 267 -13.96 11.49 -4.03
N THR A 268 -15.07 11.45 -3.32
CA THR A 268 -16.41 11.47 -3.93
C THR A 268 -16.67 12.83 -4.61
N VAL A 269 -16.34 13.94 -3.95
CA VAL A 269 -16.45 15.27 -4.54
C VAL A 269 -15.60 15.41 -5.79
N LEU A 270 -14.34 14.94 -5.73
CA LEU A 270 -13.45 14.94 -6.89
C LEU A 270 -14.02 14.09 -8.04
N MET A 271 -14.52 12.91 -7.76
CA MET A 271 -15.13 12.04 -8.76
C MET A 271 -16.33 12.70 -9.44
N ILE A 272 -17.23 13.31 -8.66
CA ILE A 272 -18.40 14.03 -9.20
C ILE A 272 -17.95 15.22 -10.04
N CYS A 273 -16.98 15.98 -9.57
CA CYS A 273 -16.43 17.11 -10.30
C CYS A 273 -15.84 16.67 -11.65
N LEU A 274 -15.04 15.63 -11.66
CA LEU A 274 -14.43 15.09 -12.89
C LEU A 274 -15.48 14.54 -13.86
N LEU A 275 -16.49 13.83 -13.37
CA LEU A 275 -17.58 13.31 -14.20
C LEU A 275 -18.40 14.44 -14.84
N TYR A 276 -18.63 15.53 -14.09
CA TYR A 276 -19.39 16.68 -14.57
C TYR A 276 -18.59 17.54 -15.55
N THR A 277 -17.28 17.69 -15.33
CA THR A 277 -16.43 18.57 -16.15
C THR A 277 -15.76 17.84 -17.32
N SER A 278 -15.75 16.49 -17.33
CA SER A 278 -15.18 15.73 -18.45
C SER A 278 -16.08 15.85 -19.68
N PRO A 279 -15.53 16.12 -20.87
CA PRO A 279 -16.30 16.13 -22.10
C PRO A 279 -16.94 14.76 -22.35
N SER A 280 -18.25 14.75 -22.55
CA SER A 280 -18.98 13.53 -22.91
C SER A 280 -18.48 13.00 -24.25
N PRO A 281 -18.45 11.66 -24.47
CA PRO A 281 -18.21 11.11 -25.80
C PRO A 281 -19.17 11.64 -26.88
N ARG A 282 -20.35 12.14 -26.48
CA ARG A 282 -21.32 12.78 -27.36
C ARG A 282 -20.92 14.20 -27.78
N ASP A 283 -20.05 14.87 -27.04
CA ASP A 283 -19.59 16.22 -27.35
C ASP A 283 -18.46 16.24 -28.39
N ARG A 284 -18.02 15.07 -28.86
CA ARG A 284 -16.98 14.89 -29.89
C ARG A 284 -17.54 14.60 -31.29
N THR A 285 -18.85 14.59 -31.42
CA THR A 285 -19.54 14.49 -32.72
C THR A 285 -20.14 15.84 -33.08
#